data_4c015f27e17a60789783c7b1ff2b6023
#
_entry.id   4c015f27e17a60789783c7b1ff2b6023
#
_cell.length_a   1.000
_cell.length_b   1.000
_cell.length_c   1.000
_cell.angle_alpha   90.00
_cell.angle_beta   90.00
_cell.angle_gamma   90.00
#
_symmetry.space_group_name_H-M   'P 1'
#
loop_
_entity.id
_entity.type
_entity.pdbx_description
1 polymer ?
#
loop_
_entity_poly.entity_id
_entity_poly.type
_entity_poly.pdbx_seq_one_letter_code
_entity_poly.pdbx_strand_id
1 'polypeptide(L)'
;PSERDWVWQIASDRNGNPVIAMVRISDNKESHDYYYAKWNGHEWKKTFLINAGGHFHQTPNLEKCYSAGMAIDPSNVNEVYCSLPVEGKYGKVYEIVRFIMSEDGEVISKEAVTKDSQLNNVRPYMIPASEGTPLRLTWMYGNYYDWIVSLQHPQGYSTGIACDFKGFPDRKKKKMIAASGKEIRFDPEKPFV
;
A
#
# COMPACT_ATOMS: atom_id res chain seq x y z
N PRO A 1 -17.94 22.13 1.88
CA PRO A 1 -17.96 20.69 2.05
C PRO A 1 -17.17 20.31 3.27
N SER A 2 -17.74 19.43 4.09
CA SER A 2 -17.12 18.96 5.33
C SER A 2 -16.12 17.81 5.14
N GLU A 3 -15.95 17.33 3.93
CA GLU A 3 -15.12 16.17 3.60
C GLU A 3 -14.13 16.52 2.49
N ARG A 4 -12.94 15.89 2.53
CA ARG A 4 -11.88 16.05 1.54
C ARG A 4 -11.63 14.72 0.88
N ASP A 5 -11.86 14.66 -0.43
CA ASP A 5 -11.59 13.48 -1.23
C ASP A 5 -10.27 13.66 -2.01
N TRP A 6 -9.36 12.72 -1.88
CA TRP A 6 -8.12 12.67 -2.65
C TRP A 6 -8.13 11.47 -3.57
N VAL A 7 -7.87 11.71 -4.84
CA VAL A 7 -7.60 10.63 -5.79
C VAL A 7 -6.21 10.05 -5.47
N TRP A 8 -6.18 8.76 -5.23
CA TRP A 8 -4.94 8.07 -4.94
C TRP A 8 -4.30 7.50 -6.21
N GLN A 9 -5.11 6.79 -7.00
CA GLN A 9 -4.68 6.20 -8.26
C GLN A 9 -5.85 6.10 -9.23
N ILE A 10 -5.55 6.20 -10.52
CA ILE A 10 -6.49 5.96 -11.62
C ILE A 10 -5.92 4.83 -12.47
N ALA A 11 -6.79 3.92 -12.90
CA ALA A 11 -6.52 2.85 -13.84
C ALA A 11 -7.65 2.73 -14.85
N SER A 12 -7.52 1.86 -15.84
CA SER A 12 -8.58 1.54 -16.79
C SER A 12 -8.81 0.03 -16.84
N ASP A 13 -10.07 -0.38 -16.92
CA ASP A 13 -10.41 -1.76 -17.20
C ASP A 13 -10.10 -2.14 -18.68
N ARG A 14 -10.36 -3.40 -19.04
CA ARG A 14 -10.11 -3.91 -20.41
C ARG A 14 -10.97 -3.24 -21.50
N ASN A 15 -12.06 -2.59 -21.11
CA ASN A 15 -12.96 -1.86 -21.99
C ASN A 15 -12.59 -0.38 -22.07
N GLY A 16 -11.54 0.05 -21.37
CA GLY A 16 -11.14 1.47 -21.28
C GLY A 16 -11.96 2.27 -20.26
N ASN A 17 -12.81 1.64 -19.46
CA ASN A 17 -13.57 2.33 -18.43
C ASN A 17 -12.65 2.71 -17.26
N PRO A 18 -12.71 3.94 -16.78
CA PRO A 18 -11.86 4.37 -15.68
C PRO A 18 -12.27 3.75 -14.35
N VAL A 19 -11.26 3.49 -13.54
CA VAL A 19 -11.34 3.01 -12.16
C VAL A 19 -10.49 3.90 -11.29
N ILE A 20 -11.01 4.27 -10.12
CA ILE A 20 -10.37 5.21 -9.20
C ILE A 20 -10.28 4.60 -7.80
N ALA A 21 -9.08 4.60 -7.23
CA ALA A 21 -8.88 4.47 -5.79
C ALA A 21 -8.83 5.87 -5.18
N MET A 22 -9.60 6.10 -4.15
CA MET A 22 -9.70 7.40 -3.49
C MET A 22 -9.80 7.30 -1.98
N VAL A 23 -9.33 8.31 -1.29
CA VAL A 23 -9.47 8.43 0.16
C VAL A 23 -10.33 9.64 0.49
N ARG A 24 -11.28 9.44 1.38
CA ARG A 24 -12.07 10.50 2.00
C ARG A 24 -11.54 10.75 3.41
N ILE A 25 -11.21 11.99 3.68
CA ILE A 25 -10.63 12.42 4.95
C ILE A 25 -11.67 13.24 5.69
N SER A 26 -11.97 12.84 6.93
CA SER A 26 -12.89 13.58 7.81
C SER A 26 -12.37 14.99 8.13
N ASP A 27 -13.26 15.87 8.54
CA ASP A 27 -12.91 17.26 8.87
C ASP A 27 -11.85 17.38 9.96
N ASN A 28 -11.93 16.54 10.98
CA ASN A 28 -10.95 16.48 12.07
C ASN A 28 -9.66 15.75 11.68
N LYS A 29 -9.59 15.17 10.45
CA LYS A 29 -8.46 14.43 9.88
C LYS A 29 -8.05 13.17 10.67
N GLU A 30 -8.93 12.66 11.50
CA GLU A 30 -8.69 11.45 12.30
C GLU A 30 -9.22 10.17 11.65
N SER A 31 -9.98 10.31 10.54
CA SER A 31 -10.58 9.20 9.81
C SER A 31 -10.27 9.31 8.32
N HIS A 32 -9.68 8.27 7.77
CA HIS A 32 -9.37 8.11 6.36
C HIS A 32 -10.13 6.91 5.82
N ASP A 33 -11.18 7.16 5.04
CA ASP A 33 -12.02 6.14 4.44
C ASP A 33 -11.57 5.84 3.03
N TYR A 34 -11.26 4.59 2.72
CA TYR A 34 -10.87 4.16 1.39
C TYR A 34 -12.07 3.76 0.58
N TYR A 35 -12.10 4.24 -0.66
CA TYR A 35 -13.13 3.97 -1.65
C TYR A 35 -12.52 3.46 -2.95
N TYR A 36 -13.30 2.63 -3.62
CA TYR A 36 -13.09 2.20 -4.98
C TYR A 36 -14.26 2.73 -5.82
N ALA A 37 -13.99 3.37 -6.95
CA ALA A 37 -15.02 3.83 -7.87
C ALA A 37 -14.74 3.29 -9.28
N LYS A 38 -15.76 2.71 -9.91
CA LYS A 38 -15.69 2.12 -11.25
C LYS A 38 -16.77 2.72 -12.13
N TRP A 39 -16.40 3.17 -13.31
CA TRP A 39 -17.32 3.58 -14.35
C TRP A 39 -17.82 2.36 -15.12
N ASN A 40 -19.13 2.20 -15.29
CA ASN A 40 -19.73 1.05 -15.98
C ASN A 40 -20.20 1.37 -17.41
N GLY A 41 -19.81 2.54 -17.95
CA GLY A 41 -20.28 3.06 -19.25
C GLY A 41 -21.43 4.05 -19.14
N HIS A 42 -22.14 4.11 -18.00
CA HIS A 42 -23.30 4.97 -17.79
C HIS A 42 -23.19 5.80 -16.52
N GLU A 43 -22.68 5.20 -15.44
CA GLU A 43 -22.59 5.85 -14.13
C GLU A 43 -21.36 5.39 -13.36
N TRP A 44 -20.97 6.18 -12.36
CA TRP A 44 -19.95 5.79 -11.40
C TRP A 44 -20.55 4.98 -10.27
N LYS A 45 -20.06 3.78 -10.07
CA LYS A 45 -20.32 3.01 -8.86
C LYS A 45 -19.19 3.24 -7.87
N LYS A 46 -19.50 3.85 -6.73
CA LYS A 46 -18.56 4.11 -5.65
C LYS A 46 -18.82 3.12 -4.51
N THR A 47 -17.81 2.36 -4.14
CA THR A 47 -17.85 1.35 -3.08
C THR A 47 -16.92 1.73 -1.95
N PHE A 48 -17.45 1.79 -0.73
CA PHE A 48 -16.66 1.91 0.49
C PHE A 48 -15.88 0.61 0.72
N LEU A 49 -14.57 0.69 0.85
CA LEU A 49 -13.73 -0.46 1.11
C LEU A 49 -13.55 -0.68 2.61
N ILE A 50 -13.03 0.32 3.30
CA ILE A 50 -12.73 0.24 4.72
C ILE A 50 -12.33 1.62 5.28
N ASN A 51 -12.46 1.78 6.60
CA ASN A 51 -11.77 2.85 7.32
C ASN A 51 -10.31 2.46 7.56
N ALA A 52 -9.39 3.27 7.09
CA ALA A 52 -7.94 3.05 7.17
C ALA A 52 -7.29 3.76 8.38
N GLY A 53 -8.08 4.14 9.37
CA GLY A 53 -7.60 4.90 10.53
C GLY A 53 -7.30 6.36 10.18
N GLY A 54 -6.31 6.93 10.84
CA GLY A 54 -5.84 8.31 10.59
C GLY A 54 -4.56 8.34 9.73
N HIS A 55 -3.72 9.33 9.98
CA HIS A 55 -2.42 9.45 9.31
C HIS A 55 -1.45 8.34 9.75
N PHE A 56 -0.52 7.99 8.88
CA PHE A 56 0.40 6.87 9.10
C PHE A 56 1.82 7.27 9.52
N HIS A 57 2.19 8.54 9.38
CA HIS A 57 3.56 9.02 9.66
C HIS A 57 3.79 9.27 11.16
N GLN A 58 5.06 9.26 11.57
CA GLN A 58 5.52 9.50 12.93
C GLN A 58 6.05 10.93 13.16
N THR A 59 6.01 11.79 12.14
CA THR A 59 6.50 13.17 12.25
C THR A 59 5.58 13.98 13.19
N PRO A 60 6.12 14.59 14.27
CA PRO A 60 5.33 15.45 15.13
C PRO A 60 4.80 16.68 14.38
N ASN A 61 3.56 17.08 14.68
CA ASN A 61 2.92 18.29 14.16
C ASN A 61 2.76 18.37 12.63
N LEU A 62 3.00 17.28 11.92
CA LEU A 62 2.71 17.22 10.49
C LEU A 62 1.20 17.17 10.24
N GLU A 63 0.79 17.69 9.09
CA GLU A 63 -0.58 17.68 8.62
C GLU A 63 -1.13 16.24 8.53
N LYS A 64 -2.30 16.00 9.12
CA LYS A 64 -2.85 14.66 9.32
C LYS A 64 -3.59 14.08 8.11
N CYS A 65 -3.45 14.63 6.92
CA CYS A 65 -4.11 14.13 5.70
C CYS A 65 -3.33 13.00 4.98
N TYR A 66 -2.18 12.59 5.50
CA TYR A 66 -1.35 11.57 4.86
C TYR A 66 -1.84 10.16 5.17
N SER A 67 -2.53 9.54 4.22
CA SER A 67 -3.00 8.16 4.30
C SER A 67 -1.87 7.17 4.03
N ALA A 68 -1.99 5.96 4.58
CA ALA A 68 -1.02 4.90 4.40
C ALA A 68 -0.97 4.33 2.96
N GLY A 69 -2.04 4.49 2.19
CA GLY A 69 -2.01 4.30 0.74
C GLY A 69 -2.77 3.10 0.22
N MET A 70 -3.03 3.17 -1.08
CA MET A 70 -3.69 2.13 -1.88
C MET A 70 -2.95 1.92 -3.19
N ALA A 71 -3.14 0.76 -3.82
CA ALA A 71 -2.71 0.51 -5.20
C ALA A 71 -3.75 -0.34 -5.92
N ILE A 72 -4.09 0.04 -7.16
CA ILE A 72 -4.88 -0.78 -8.08
C ILE A 72 -3.91 -1.60 -8.93
N ASP A 73 -4.19 -2.89 -9.13
CA ASP A 73 -3.44 -3.68 -10.11
C ASP A 73 -3.82 -3.23 -11.54
N PRO A 74 -2.90 -2.65 -12.31
CA PRO A 74 -3.22 -2.17 -13.66
C PRO A 74 -3.53 -3.29 -14.65
N SER A 75 -3.14 -4.54 -14.37
CA SER A 75 -3.47 -5.70 -15.18
C SER A 75 -4.82 -6.34 -14.81
N ASN A 76 -5.28 -6.09 -13.59
CA ASN A 76 -6.57 -6.55 -13.08
C ASN A 76 -7.14 -5.50 -12.13
N VAL A 77 -7.83 -4.51 -12.64
CA VAL A 77 -8.37 -3.40 -11.86
C VAL A 77 -9.35 -3.81 -10.75
N ASN A 78 -9.79 -5.07 -10.77
CA ASN A 78 -10.61 -5.66 -9.71
C ASN A 78 -9.79 -6.14 -8.49
N GLU A 79 -8.47 -5.88 -8.47
CA GLU A 79 -7.60 -6.10 -7.31
C GLU A 79 -7.07 -4.77 -6.78
N VAL A 80 -7.36 -4.50 -5.51
CA VAL A 80 -6.94 -3.28 -4.81
C VAL A 80 -6.17 -3.65 -3.55
N TYR A 81 -5.00 -3.10 -3.39
CA TYR A 81 -4.13 -3.30 -2.25
C TYR A 81 -4.20 -2.08 -1.34
N CYS A 82 -4.57 -2.29 -0.08
CA CYS A 82 -4.76 -1.23 0.89
C CYS A 82 -3.82 -1.41 2.07
N SER A 83 -3.16 -0.34 2.49
CA SER A 83 -2.43 -0.32 3.76
C SER A 83 -3.37 0.07 4.88
N LEU A 84 -3.54 -0.80 5.87
CA LEU A 84 -4.53 -0.70 6.94
C LEU A 84 -3.90 -0.90 8.32
N PRO A 85 -4.34 -0.17 9.36
CA PRO A 85 -3.93 -0.43 10.72
C PRO A 85 -4.56 -1.73 11.23
N VAL A 86 -3.72 -2.67 11.65
CA VAL A 86 -4.12 -4.00 12.14
C VAL A 86 -3.47 -4.27 13.48
N GLU A 87 -4.24 -4.78 14.43
CA GLU A 87 -3.69 -5.32 15.67
C GLU A 87 -3.09 -6.70 15.40
N GLY A 88 -1.81 -6.87 15.72
CA GLY A 88 -1.07 -8.10 15.50
C GLY A 88 -0.14 -8.43 16.64
N LYS A 89 0.73 -9.39 16.43
CA LYS A 89 1.69 -9.90 17.44
C LYS A 89 2.56 -8.79 18.07
N TYR A 90 2.90 -7.76 17.30
CA TYR A 90 3.78 -6.67 17.73
C TYR A 90 3.04 -5.36 18.01
N GLY A 91 1.72 -5.44 18.27
CA GLY A 91 0.85 -4.28 18.47
C GLY A 91 0.20 -3.82 17.17
N LYS A 92 -0.26 -2.58 17.18
CA LYS A 92 -0.93 -1.98 16.03
C LYS A 92 0.08 -1.45 15.01
N VAL A 93 0.10 -2.08 13.85
CA VAL A 93 0.93 -1.68 12.70
C VAL A 93 0.09 -1.65 11.43
N TYR A 94 0.59 -0.96 10.41
CA TYR A 94 -0.03 -1.01 9.08
C TYR A 94 0.38 -2.31 8.37
N GLU A 95 -0.64 -3.01 7.85
CA GLU A 95 -0.48 -4.23 7.05
C GLU A 95 -1.11 -4.03 5.67
N ILE A 96 -0.59 -4.73 4.66
CA ILE A 96 -1.16 -4.72 3.32
C ILE A 96 -2.26 -5.78 3.21
N VAL A 97 -3.45 -5.35 2.81
CA VAL A 97 -4.60 -6.21 2.56
C VAL A 97 -5.03 -6.06 1.11
N ARG A 98 -5.18 -7.18 0.41
CA ARG A 98 -5.76 -7.25 -0.93
C ARG A 98 -7.27 -7.36 -0.86
N PHE A 99 -7.96 -6.49 -1.57
CA PHE A 99 -9.39 -6.55 -1.83
C PHE A 99 -9.62 -7.09 -3.23
N ILE A 100 -10.49 -8.08 -3.35
CA ILE A 100 -10.96 -8.61 -4.63
C ILE A 100 -12.34 -8.01 -4.87
N MET A 101 -12.48 -7.33 -6.01
CA MET A 101 -13.71 -6.67 -6.43
C MET A 101 -14.42 -7.50 -7.49
N SER A 102 -15.75 -7.45 -7.51
CA SER A 102 -16.55 -7.97 -8.63
C SER A 102 -16.43 -7.07 -9.86
N GLU A 103 -16.93 -7.55 -11.01
CA GLU A 103 -17.04 -6.72 -12.21
C GLU A 103 -17.95 -5.50 -11.97
N ASP A 104 -18.92 -5.63 -11.09
CA ASP A 104 -19.81 -4.53 -10.69
C ASP A 104 -19.22 -3.62 -9.60
N GLY A 105 -17.98 -3.84 -9.18
CA GLY A 105 -17.28 -3.03 -8.21
C GLY A 105 -17.65 -3.28 -6.74
N GLU A 106 -18.26 -4.41 -6.40
CA GLU A 106 -18.50 -4.81 -5.00
C GLU A 106 -17.33 -5.61 -4.44
N VAL A 107 -17.12 -5.56 -3.13
CA VAL A 107 -16.10 -6.36 -2.45
C VAL A 107 -16.52 -7.82 -2.39
N ILE A 108 -15.76 -8.71 -3.02
CA ILE A 108 -15.97 -10.17 -2.96
C ILE A 108 -15.22 -10.77 -1.76
N SER A 109 -13.95 -10.44 -1.60
CA SER A 109 -13.11 -10.99 -0.54
C SER A 109 -11.98 -10.05 -0.14
N LYS A 110 -11.37 -10.34 1.02
CA LYS A 110 -10.21 -9.64 1.55
C LYS A 110 -9.16 -10.67 1.96
N GLU A 111 -7.91 -10.44 1.60
CA GLU A 111 -6.80 -11.34 1.89
C GLU A 111 -5.61 -10.55 2.45
N ALA A 112 -5.01 -11.04 3.53
CA ALA A 112 -3.79 -10.45 4.07
C ALA A 112 -2.60 -10.75 3.15
N VAL A 113 -1.91 -9.71 2.69
CA VAL A 113 -0.64 -9.83 1.97
C VAL A 113 0.52 -9.86 2.96
N THR A 114 0.46 -8.98 3.96
CA THR A 114 1.38 -8.98 5.10
C THR A 114 0.62 -9.27 6.39
N LYS A 115 1.30 -9.82 7.37
CA LYS A 115 0.70 -10.19 8.65
C LYS A 115 1.77 -10.27 9.74
N ASP A 116 1.38 -9.87 10.95
CA ASP A 116 2.23 -9.93 12.14
C ASP A 116 3.58 -9.23 11.94
N SER A 117 3.58 -8.12 11.22
CA SER A 117 4.77 -7.34 10.93
C SER A 117 5.26 -6.59 12.17
N GLN A 118 6.57 -6.42 12.30
CA GLN A 118 7.16 -5.66 13.40
C GLN A 118 7.06 -4.14 13.19
N LEU A 119 7.04 -3.70 11.93
CA LEU A 119 6.98 -2.30 11.52
C LEU A 119 5.87 -2.12 10.48
N ASN A 120 5.56 -0.87 10.18
CA ASN A 120 4.51 -0.51 9.25
C ASN A 120 4.81 -0.94 7.81
N ASN A 121 3.79 -1.42 7.11
CA ASN A 121 3.79 -1.65 5.67
C ASN A 121 2.87 -0.60 5.03
N VAL A 122 3.45 0.39 4.36
CA VAL A 122 2.71 1.55 3.85
C VAL A 122 3.09 1.85 2.40
N ARG A 123 2.26 2.65 1.72
CA ARG A 123 2.49 3.07 0.35
C ARG A 123 2.65 1.89 -0.62
N PRO A 124 1.68 0.97 -0.69
CA PRO A 124 1.72 -0.09 -1.69
C PRO A 124 1.76 0.50 -3.10
N TYR A 125 2.51 -0.14 -3.98
CA TYR A 125 2.64 0.24 -5.37
C TYR A 125 2.73 -1.00 -6.26
N MET A 126 1.86 -1.07 -7.27
CA MET A 126 1.92 -2.10 -8.29
C MET A 126 2.85 -1.65 -9.43
N ILE A 127 3.82 -2.50 -9.75
CA ILE A 127 4.77 -2.22 -10.82
C ILE A 127 4.07 -2.44 -12.17
N PRO A 128 3.90 -1.42 -13.02
CA PRO A 128 3.25 -1.56 -14.31
C PRO A 128 4.00 -2.56 -15.21
N ALA A 129 3.26 -3.27 -16.07
CA ALA A 129 3.78 -4.25 -17.03
C ALA A 129 4.65 -5.34 -16.38
N SER A 130 4.36 -5.69 -15.14
CA SER A 130 5.06 -6.75 -14.39
C SER A 130 4.30 -8.07 -14.38
N GLU A 131 3.29 -8.22 -15.23
CA GLU A 131 2.51 -9.45 -15.39
C GLU A 131 3.42 -10.62 -15.73
N GLY A 132 3.23 -11.75 -15.04
CA GLY A 132 4.07 -12.93 -15.21
C GLY A 132 5.44 -12.83 -14.56
N THR A 133 5.79 -11.71 -13.94
CA THR A 133 6.98 -11.59 -13.10
C THR A 133 6.63 -11.84 -11.63
N PRO A 134 7.59 -12.34 -10.84
CA PRO A 134 7.34 -12.56 -9.41
C PRO A 134 7.35 -11.27 -8.59
N LEU A 135 7.88 -10.17 -9.13
CA LEU A 135 7.96 -8.88 -8.46
C LEU A 135 6.89 -7.94 -9.05
N ARG A 136 5.74 -7.88 -8.42
CA ARG A 136 4.63 -7.04 -8.87
C ARG A 136 4.24 -5.96 -7.88
N LEU A 137 4.18 -6.30 -6.61
CA LEU A 137 3.78 -5.41 -5.52
C LEU A 137 4.98 -5.04 -4.66
N THR A 138 5.18 -3.76 -4.44
CA THR A 138 6.18 -3.20 -3.54
C THR A 138 5.52 -2.26 -2.54
N TRP A 139 6.17 -2.02 -1.41
CA TRP A 139 5.72 -1.05 -0.41
C TRP A 139 6.88 -0.57 0.45
N MET A 140 6.69 0.53 1.16
CA MET A 140 7.61 0.94 2.23
C MET A 140 7.37 0.09 3.47
N TYR A 141 8.45 -0.41 4.04
CA TYR A 141 8.46 -1.12 5.32
C TYR A 141 9.29 -0.37 6.34
N GLY A 142 8.68 0.00 7.46
CA GLY A 142 9.39 0.73 8.51
C GLY A 142 8.62 1.93 9.05
N ASN A 143 9.36 2.86 9.64
CA ASN A 143 8.84 4.13 10.12
C ASN A 143 8.98 5.20 9.04
N TYR A 144 8.04 6.15 9.03
CA TYR A 144 8.06 7.25 8.10
C TYR A 144 8.12 8.59 8.85
N TYR A 145 9.14 9.37 8.54
CA TYR A 145 9.30 10.73 9.03
C TYR A 145 9.44 11.68 7.83
N ASP A 146 8.71 12.79 7.88
CA ASP A 146 8.84 13.84 6.88
C ASP A 146 10.13 14.63 7.13
N TRP A 147 11.00 14.68 6.14
CA TRP A 147 12.29 15.35 6.24
C TRP A 147 12.23 16.85 5.95
N ILE A 148 11.15 17.33 5.30
CA ILE A 148 11.02 18.73 4.87
C ILE A 148 10.61 19.63 6.04
N VAL A 149 9.63 19.19 6.81
CA VAL A 149 9.00 20.03 7.84
C VAL A 149 9.50 19.74 9.25
N SER A 150 10.30 18.73 9.45
CA SER A 150 10.77 18.35 10.79
C SER A 150 12.24 17.96 10.81
N LEU A 151 13.02 18.75 11.55
CA LEU A 151 14.35 18.34 11.99
C LEU A 151 14.30 17.39 13.21
N GLN A 152 13.11 17.06 13.68
CA GLN A 152 12.86 16.27 14.90
C GLN A 152 12.71 14.77 14.63
N HIS A 153 13.10 14.28 13.45
CA HIS A 153 13.14 12.84 13.19
C HIS A 153 14.37 12.21 13.84
N PRO A 154 14.26 10.99 14.39
CA PRO A 154 15.41 10.30 14.92
C PRO A 154 16.42 9.96 13.83
N GLN A 155 17.69 10.03 14.16
CA GLN A 155 18.75 9.56 13.27
C GLN A 155 18.69 8.04 13.14
N GLY A 156 18.84 7.54 11.89
CA GLY A 156 18.89 6.10 11.65
C GLY A 156 17.57 5.35 11.90
N TYR A 157 16.40 5.99 11.69
CA TYR A 157 15.15 5.27 11.75
C TYR A 157 15.07 4.23 10.63
N SER A 158 14.51 3.06 10.97
CA SER A 158 14.43 1.94 10.03
C SER A 158 13.33 2.18 9.00
N THR A 159 13.73 2.25 7.73
CA THR A 159 12.81 2.23 6.61
C THR A 159 13.46 1.56 5.40
N GLY A 160 12.66 0.85 4.61
CA GLY A 160 13.13 0.14 3.44
C GLY A 160 12.00 -0.11 2.44
N ILE A 161 12.32 -0.74 1.33
CA ILE A 161 11.34 -1.22 0.35
C ILE A 161 11.19 -2.72 0.53
N ALA A 162 9.98 -3.16 0.79
CA ALA A 162 9.58 -4.55 0.80
C ALA A 162 8.77 -4.90 -0.46
N CYS A 163 8.58 -6.18 -0.73
CA CYS A 163 7.86 -6.64 -1.91
C CYS A 163 7.26 -8.03 -1.71
N ASP A 164 6.21 -8.30 -2.46
CA ASP A 164 5.63 -9.64 -2.56
C ASP A 164 6.29 -10.40 -3.72
N PHE A 165 7.01 -11.46 -3.40
CA PHE A 165 7.68 -12.35 -4.36
C PHE A 165 6.86 -13.64 -4.56
N LYS A 166 5.58 -13.54 -4.86
CA LYS A 166 4.78 -14.74 -5.15
C LYS A 166 5.39 -15.54 -6.31
N GLY A 167 5.68 -16.81 -6.05
CA GLY A 167 6.13 -17.74 -7.08
C GLY A 167 7.66 -17.83 -7.27
N PHE A 168 8.47 -17.25 -6.40
CA PHE A 168 9.89 -17.62 -6.36
C PHE A 168 10.05 -18.96 -5.63
N PRO A 169 10.36 -20.05 -6.32
CA PRO A 169 10.78 -21.25 -5.65
C PRO A 169 12.14 -20.96 -4.99
N ASP A 170 12.21 -21.18 -3.70
CA ASP A 170 13.47 -21.20 -2.97
C ASP A 170 14.22 -19.86 -2.84
N ARG A 171 13.77 -18.99 -1.92
CA ARG A 171 14.48 -17.76 -1.53
C ARG A 171 15.94 -18.02 -1.05
N LYS A 172 16.27 -19.27 -0.69
CA LYS A 172 17.57 -19.62 -0.13
C LYS A 172 18.73 -19.69 -1.14
N LYS A 173 18.47 -19.59 -2.44
CA LYS A 173 19.50 -19.88 -3.47
C LYS A 173 19.79 -18.78 -4.47
N LYS A 174 19.13 -17.64 -4.46
CA LYS A 174 19.49 -16.56 -5.40
C LYS A 174 20.50 -15.61 -4.78
N LYS A 175 21.69 -15.62 -5.33
CA LYS A 175 22.72 -14.62 -5.10
C LYS A 175 22.26 -13.30 -5.73
N MET A 176 22.10 -12.27 -4.93
CA MET A 176 21.98 -10.91 -5.46
C MET A 176 23.38 -10.34 -5.63
N ILE A 177 23.65 -9.84 -6.83
CA ILE A 177 24.93 -9.20 -7.14
C ILE A 177 24.67 -7.69 -7.25
N ALA A 178 25.29 -6.90 -6.38
CA ALA A 178 25.24 -5.45 -6.49
C ALA A 178 25.86 -4.98 -7.81
N ALA A 179 25.53 -3.78 -8.25
CA ALA A 179 26.14 -3.14 -9.42
C ALA A 179 27.69 -3.06 -9.33
N SER A 180 28.25 -3.15 -8.12
CA SER A 180 29.68 -3.23 -7.85
C SER A 180 30.29 -4.63 -8.05
N GLY A 181 29.51 -5.64 -8.44
CA GLY A 181 29.94 -7.04 -8.56
C GLY A 181 30.09 -7.79 -7.22
N LYS A 182 29.77 -7.16 -6.10
CA LYS A 182 29.77 -7.83 -4.79
C LYS A 182 28.48 -8.64 -4.58
N GLU A 183 28.65 -9.87 -4.06
CA GLU A 183 27.53 -10.70 -3.63
C GLU A 183 26.85 -10.06 -2.42
N ILE A 184 25.55 -9.78 -2.55
CA ILE A 184 24.72 -9.35 -1.42
C ILE A 184 24.04 -10.59 -0.85
N ARG A 185 24.34 -10.95 0.39
CA ARG A 185 23.62 -11.99 1.11
C ARG A 185 22.37 -11.37 1.72
N PHE A 186 21.23 -11.82 1.25
CA PHE A 186 19.95 -11.49 1.86
C PHE A 186 19.75 -12.38 3.09
N ASP A 187 19.68 -11.77 4.26
CA ASP A 187 19.26 -12.42 5.50
C ASP A 187 17.79 -12.05 5.74
N PRO A 188 16.82 -12.98 5.57
CA PRO A 188 15.41 -12.67 5.76
C PRO A 188 15.04 -12.34 7.21
N GLU A 189 15.92 -12.61 8.17
CA GLU A 189 15.72 -12.32 9.59
C GLU A 189 16.34 -10.98 10.03
N LYS A 190 17.12 -10.36 9.16
CA LYS A 190 17.71 -9.03 9.41
C LYS A 190 17.17 -8.03 8.41
N PRO A 191 16.40 -7.02 8.85
CA PRO A 191 16.01 -5.93 7.97
C PRO A 191 17.28 -5.23 7.45
N PHE A 192 17.19 -4.74 6.23
CA PHE A 192 18.28 -3.99 5.61
C PHE A 192 18.75 -2.85 6.54
N VAL A 193 20.03 -2.79 6.80
CA VAL A 193 20.72 -1.69 7.44
C VAL A 193 21.28 -0.78 6.36
#